data_4fe681edd853ee7590cdd325155a2f86
#
_entry.id   4fe681edd853ee7590cdd325155a2f86
#
_cell.length_a   1.000
_cell.length_b   1.000
_cell.length_c   1.000
_cell.angle_alpha   90.00
_cell.angle_beta   90.00
_cell.angle_gamma   90.00
#
_symmetry.space_group_name_H-M   'P 1'
#
loop_
_entity.id
_entity.type
_entity.pdbx_description
1 polymer ?
#
loop_
_entity_poly.entity_id
_entity_poly.type
_entity_poly.pdbx_seq_one_letter_code
_entity_poly.pdbx_strand_id
1 'polypeptide(L)'
;MMAACRMAAGAALLSLALPVLAAQAPGADVQAIERGRYLATAGDCIACHSAPGGKPMAGGLSLATPLGAIVATNITPSTTRGIGNYTLKQFSDAVRHGVRADGANLYPAMPYTAYARVTDDDTAALYAYFMHGVAAVDTAPAQKTDLPFPFNIRLSMAGWNWLFLDKKPFVADTAKSMEWNRGAYLAQGLAHCSTCHTPRNALMAEQLSKQLGGADLGTWHAPNISSDVNSSVGGWSQQELAGYLRTGRAAGKAQAAGPRAEAIDHSLKHLSDADLSAIAHYVKSVPAIRDKADTRPVTQWGQAGRTGCHPRRGAAAKPQQDVGRAAVRCAVRQLPPGPGRGQFRRQPAAAVPQLGDGPQQQQQPGDGDTRWRGPAGWRQRTFDARLPPDPVGRADRHPR
;
A
#
# COMPACT_ATOMS: atom_id res chain seq x y z
N MET A 1 -37.80 81.07 -52.16
CA MET A 1 -36.65 80.26 -52.45
C MET A 1 -36.20 79.70 -51.12
N MET A 2 -36.59 78.46 -50.80
CA MET A 2 -36.34 77.75 -49.54
C MET A 2 -35.37 76.55 -49.76
N ALA A 3 -34.20 76.61 -49.16
CA ALA A 3 -33.22 75.54 -49.25
C ALA A 3 -33.47 74.56 -48.11
N ALA A 4 -33.72 73.29 -48.43
CA ALA A 4 -33.93 72.24 -47.47
C ALA A 4 -32.59 71.59 -47.08
N CYS A 5 -32.28 71.63 -45.78
CA CYS A 5 -31.13 70.98 -45.19
C CYS A 5 -31.48 69.56 -44.80
N ARG A 6 -30.83 68.57 -45.45
CA ARG A 6 -30.99 67.12 -45.09
C ARG A 6 -29.91 66.76 -44.07
N MET A 7 -30.33 66.46 -42.83
CA MET A 7 -29.48 65.81 -41.83
C MET A 7 -29.45 64.29 -42.09
N ALA A 8 -28.23 63.76 -42.32
CA ALA A 8 -27.98 62.36 -42.35
C ALA A 8 -27.61 61.85 -40.95
N ALA A 9 -28.43 61.03 -40.34
CA ALA A 9 -28.17 60.37 -39.11
C ALA A 9 -27.34 59.07 -39.39
N GLY A 10 -26.06 59.09 -38.99
CA GLY A 10 -25.20 57.93 -39.03
C GLY A 10 -25.43 57.05 -37.78
N ALA A 11 -25.99 55.84 -37.94
CA ALA A 11 -26.09 54.85 -36.91
C ALA A 11 -24.74 54.13 -36.75
N ALA A 12 -24.02 54.36 -35.68
CA ALA A 12 -22.83 53.60 -35.30
C ALA A 12 -23.25 52.30 -34.65
N LEU A 13 -23.08 51.16 -35.31
CA LEU A 13 -23.22 49.85 -34.73
C LEU A 13 -21.99 49.54 -33.89
N LEU A 14 -22.11 49.61 -32.54
CA LEU A 14 -21.13 49.11 -31.59
C LEU A 14 -21.24 47.58 -31.59
N SER A 15 -20.31 46.86 -32.24
CA SER A 15 -20.13 45.44 -32.14
C SER A 15 -19.52 45.10 -30.80
N LEU A 16 -20.32 44.68 -29.83
CA LEU A 16 -19.86 44.05 -28.59
C LEU A 16 -19.26 42.68 -28.91
N ALA A 17 -17.92 42.65 -29.00
CA ALA A 17 -17.19 41.39 -29.05
C ALA A 17 -17.21 40.78 -27.63
N LEU A 18 -18.10 39.80 -27.40
CA LEU A 18 -18.06 38.94 -26.22
C LEU A 18 -16.80 38.08 -26.32
N PRO A 19 -15.95 38.05 -25.27
CA PRO A 19 -14.86 37.07 -25.23
C PRO A 19 -15.45 35.67 -25.21
N VAL A 20 -15.25 34.90 -26.26
CA VAL A 20 -15.46 33.46 -26.27
C VAL A 20 -14.44 32.89 -25.30
N LEU A 21 -14.84 32.59 -24.07
CA LEU A 21 -14.08 31.67 -23.22
C LEU A 21 -13.97 30.36 -24.00
N ALA A 22 -12.81 30.15 -24.61
CA ALA A 22 -12.46 28.83 -25.13
C ALA A 22 -12.52 27.88 -23.94
N ALA A 23 -13.55 27.03 -23.91
CA ALA A 23 -13.60 25.88 -23.00
C ALA A 23 -12.35 25.05 -23.32
N GLN A 24 -11.36 25.11 -22.44
CA GLN A 24 -10.24 24.18 -22.52
C GLN A 24 -10.83 22.79 -22.49
N ALA A 25 -10.53 21.99 -23.51
CA ALA A 25 -10.77 20.57 -23.45
C ALA A 25 -10.20 20.06 -22.11
N PRO A 26 -10.89 19.19 -21.38
CA PRO A 26 -10.41 18.74 -20.08
C PRO A 26 -9.09 18.00 -20.29
N GLY A 27 -7.98 18.70 -20.22
CA GLY A 27 -6.69 18.12 -19.96
C GLY A 27 -6.84 17.39 -18.63
N ALA A 28 -6.45 16.11 -18.58
CA ALA A 28 -6.49 15.37 -17.34
C ALA A 28 -5.87 16.23 -16.24
N ASP A 29 -6.60 16.42 -15.14
CA ASP A 29 -6.15 17.27 -14.03
C ASP A 29 -4.84 16.69 -13.47
N VAL A 30 -3.73 17.33 -13.78
CA VAL A 30 -2.38 16.91 -13.37
C VAL A 30 -2.30 16.80 -11.85
N GLN A 31 -3.00 17.67 -11.11
CA GLN A 31 -3.01 17.64 -9.66
C GLN A 31 -3.76 16.39 -9.15
N ALA A 32 -4.88 16.04 -9.77
CA ALA A 32 -5.60 14.81 -9.43
C ALA A 32 -4.78 13.55 -9.74
N ILE A 33 -4.06 13.53 -10.87
CA ILE A 33 -3.16 12.42 -11.23
C ILE A 33 -2.03 12.26 -10.20
N GLU A 34 -1.36 13.34 -9.81
CA GLU A 34 -0.27 13.29 -8.84
C GLU A 34 -0.78 12.90 -7.43
N ARG A 35 -1.94 13.42 -7.02
CA ARG A 35 -2.62 12.95 -5.80
C ARG A 35 -2.93 11.46 -5.88
N GLY A 36 -3.50 11.00 -6.98
CA GLY A 36 -3.81 9.59 -7.21
C GLY A 36 -2.56 8.70 -7.19
N ARG A 37 -1.45 9.16 -7.77
CA ARG A 37 -0.16 8.48 -7.70
C ARG A 37 0.30 8.29 -6.25
N TYR A 38 0.24 9.34 -5.45
CA TYR A 38 0.59 9.28 -4.04
C TYR A 38 -0.30 8.30 -3.26
N LEU A 39 -1.62 8.34 -3.50
CA LEU A 39 -2.58 7.45 -2.87
C LEU A 39 -2.41 5.98 -3.30
N ALA A 40 -2.13 5.74 -4.58
CA ALA A 40 -1.82 4.39 -5.09
C ALA A 40 -0.53 3.83 -4.47
N THR A 41 0.45 4.70 -4.20
CA THR A 41 1.67 4.34 -3.46
C THR A 41 1.33 4.03 -2.00
N ALA A 42 0.53 4.88 -1.32
CA ALA A 42 0.09 4.63 0.05
C ALA A 42 -0.74 3.34 0.16
N GLY A 43 -1.50 3.00 -0.90
CA GLY A 43 -2.29 1.77 -1.00
C GLY A 43 -1.49 0.53 -1.39
N ASP A 44 -0.19 0.67 -1.65
CA ASP A 44 0.71 -0.42 -2.04
C ASP A 44 0.20 -1.25 -3.24
N CYS A 45 -0.50 -0.59 -4.17
CA CYS A 45 -1.15 -1.27 -5.29
C CYS A 45 -0.16 -2.06 -6.15
N ILE A 46 1.07 -1.52 -6.29
CA ILE A 46 2.12 -2.11 -7.12
C ILE A 46 2.59 -3.47 -6.59
N ALA A 47 2.61 -3.66 -5.28
CA ALA A 47 3.10 -4.90 -4.65
C ALA A 47 2.30 -6.13 -5.09
N CYS A 48 0.97 -5.99 -5.20
CA CYS A 48 0.11 -7.09 -5.65
C CYS A 48 -0.09 -7.09 -7.17
N HIS A 49 -0.20 -5.92 -7.80
CA HIS A 49 -0.55 -5.80 -9.21
C HIS A 49 0.65 -5.76 -10.16
N SER A 50 1.82 -6.23 -9.71
CA SER A 50 3.02 -6.41 -10.56
C SER A 50 3.66 -7.75 -10.26
N ALA A 51 3.76 -8.62 -11.26
CA ALA A 51 4.49 -9.86 -11.10
C ALA A 51 6.01 -9.59 -11.05
N PRO A 52 6.82 -10.42 -10.37
CA PRO A 52 8.27 -10.33 -10.42
C PRO A 52 8.77 -10.35 -11.87
N GLY A 53 9.56 -9.34 -12.26
CA GLY A 53 10.04 -9.17 -13.63
C GLY A 53 8.97 -8.75 -14.65
N GLY A 54 7.72 -8.57 -14.24
CA GLY A 54 6.61 -8.10 -15.07
C GLY A 54 6.56 -6.58 -15.20
N LYS A 55 5.64 -6.09 -16.05
CA LYS A 55 5.39 -4.66 -16.18
C LYS A 55 4.59 -4.15 -14.96
N PRO A 56 4.86 -2.93 -14.47
CA PRO A 56 4.13 -2.35 -13.35
C PRO A 56 2.61 -2.34 -13.59
N MET A 57 1.83 -2.66 -12.58
CA MET A 57 0.36 -2.68 -12.57
C MET A 57 -0.29 -3.65 -13.58
N ALA A 58 0.49 -4.47 -14.29
CA ALA A 58 -0.02 -5.44 -15.28
C ALA A 58 -0.55 -6.74 -14.67
N GLY A 59 -0.55 -6.86 -13.34
CA GLY A 59 -1.01 -8.05 -12.62
C GLY A 59 -0.06 -9.23 -12.71
N GLY A 60 -0.60 -10.42 -12.47
CA GLY A 60 0.13 -11.68 -12.63
C GLY A 60 0.81 -12.22 -11.37
N LEU A 61 0.86 -11.46 -10.27
CA LEU A 61 1.33 -11.99 -8.99
C LEU A 61 0.33 -13.04 -8.49
N SER A 62 0.82 -14.22 -8.18
CA SER A 62 0.04 -15.31 -7.58
C SER A 62 0.17 -15.24 -6.06
N LEU A 63 -0.93 -14.91 -5.39
CA LEU A 63 -1.04 -14.83 -3.94
C LEU A 63 -1.49 -16.20 -3.42
N ALA A 64 -0.62 -16.88 -2.68
CA ALA A 64 -0.97 -18.11 -2.00
C ALA A 64 -1.89 -17.79 -0.80
N THR A 65 -3.03 -18.49 -0.71
CA THR A 65 -3.95 -18.40 0.41
C THR A 65 -4.22 -19.81 0.96
N PRO A 66 -4.74 -19.96 2.19
CA PRO A 66 -5.14 -21.27 2.70
C PRO A 66 -6.18 -22.00 1.83
N LEU A 67 -6.88 -21.27 0.95
CA LEU A 67 -7.94 -21.78 0.10
C LEU A 67 -7.50 -22.02 -1.35
N GLY A 68 -6.26 -21.71 -1.71
CA GLY A 68 -5.73 -21.81 -3.07
C GLY A 68 -5.04 -20.53 -3.53
N ALA A 69 -4.71 -20.44 -4.82
CA ALA A 69 -3.99 -19.31 -5.40
C ALA A 69 -4.94 -18.26 -6.00
N ILE A 70 -4.74 -17.01 -5.63
CA ILE A 70 -5.44 -15.87 -6.21
C ILE A 70 -4.44 -15.05 -7.01
N VAL A 71 -4.72 -14.87 -8.30
CA VAL A 71 -3.85 -14.10 -9.20
C VAL A 71 -4.35 -12.67 -9.32
N ALA A 72 -3.47 -11.72 -9.04
CA ALA A 72 -3.76 -10.30 -9.18
C ALA A 72 -4.00 -9.93 -10.65
N THR A 73 -5.01 -9.11 -10.89
CA THR A 73 -5.41 -8.69 -12.24
C THR A 73 -4.57 -7.53 -12.75
N ASN A 74 -4.56 -7.35 -14.07
CA ASN A 74 -4.06 -6.16 -14.73
C ASN A 74 -4.99 -4.97 -14.39
N ILE A 75 -4.43 -3.91 -13.80
CA ILE A 75 -5.14 -2.67 -13.44
C ILE A 75 -4.60 -1.46 -14.20
N THR A 76 -3.89 -1.68 -15.32
CA THR A 76 -3.49 -0.61 -16.24
C THR A 76 -4.69 -0.13 -17.06
N PRO A 77 -4.62 1.05 -17.73
CA PRO A 77 -5.71 1.57 -18.57
C PRO A 77 -5.81 0.85 -19.92
N SER A 78 -5.35 -0.38 -20.02
CA SER A 78 -5.62 -1.21 -21.19
C SER A 78 -7.11 -1.48 -21.32
N THR A 79 -7.67 -1.21 -22.48
CA THR A 79 -9.09 -1.45 -22.79
C THR A 79 -9.39 -2.92 -23.11
N THR A 80 -8.35 -3.72 -23.38
CA THR A 80 -8.48 -5.14 -23.72
C THR A 80 -8.14 -6.07 -22.56
N ARG A 81 -7.20 -5.69 -21.68
CA ARG A 81 -6.67 -6.56 -20.62
C ARG A 81 -6.68 -5.95 -19.21
N GLY A 82 -6.91 -4.64 -19.11
CA GLY A 82 -6.92 -3.89 -17.87
C GLY A 82 -8.29 -3.31 -17.54
N ILE A 83 -8.26 -2.15 -16.91
CA ILE A 83 -9.45 -1.44 -16.44
C ILE A 83 -9.77 -0.20 -17.29
N GLY A 84 -9.21 -0.06 -18.51
CA GLY A 84 -9.35 1.12 -19.36
C GLY A 84 -10.80 1.45 -19.77
N ASN A 85 -11.73 0.48 -19.70
CA ASN A 85 -13.15 0.68 -19.96
C ASN A 85 -13.98 0.92 -18.67
N TYR A 86 -13.35 0.99 -17.49
CA TYR A 86 -14.10 1.23 -16.26
C TYR A 86 -14.54 2.69 -16.17
N THR A 87 -15.79 2.92 -15.82
CA THR A 87 -16.24 4.22 -15.33
C THR A 87 -15.70 4.46 -13.91
N LEU A 88 -15.69 5.72 -13.45
CA LEU A 88 -15.35 6.04 -12.07
C LEU A 88 -16.18 5.23 -11.06
N LYS A 89 -17.49 5.05 -11.32
CA LYS A 89 -18.35 4.23 -10.47
C LYS A 89 -17.90 2.78 -10.41
N GLN A 90 -17.61 2.16 -11.55
CA GLN A 90 -17.14 0.77 -11.62
C GLN A 90 -15.78 0.59 -10.96
N PHE A 91 -14.89 1.58 -11.10
CA PHE A 91 -13.61 1.61 -10.38
C PHE A 91 -13.83 1.70 -8.87
N SER A 92 -14.68 2.61 -8.41
CA SER A 92 -15.05 2.74 -7.01
C SER A 92 -15.66 1.45 -6.45
N ASP A 93 -16.58 0.83 -7.18
CA ASP A 93 -17.21 -0.43 -6.77
C ASP A 93 -16.17 -1.56 -6.65
N ALA A 94 -15.20 -1.63 -7.56
CA ALA A 94 -14.14 -2.63 -7.51
C ALA A 94 -13.19 -2.39 -6.32
N VAL A 95 -12.74 -1.15 -6.13
CA VAL A 95 -11.76 -0.81 -5.10
C VAL A 95 -12.36 -0.84 -3.69
N ARG A 96 -13.57 -0.32 -3.53
CA ARG A 96 -14.19 -0.10 -2.20
C ARG A 96 -15.21 -1.17 -1.82
N HIS A 97 -15.85 -1.80 -2.80
CA HIS A 97 -16.94 -2.75 -2.53
C HIS A 97 -16.64 -4.16 -3.04
N GLY A 98 -15.49 -4.35 -3.68
CA GLY A 98 -15.09 -5.66 -4.20
C GLY A 98 -16.00 -6.18 -5.31
N VAL A 99 -16.55 -5.29 -6.16
CA VAL A 99 -17.43 -5.67 -7.28
C VAL A 99 -16.82 -5.17 -8.59
N ARG A 100 -16.49 -6.08 -9.50
CA ARG A 100 -15.92 -5.77 -10.81
C ARG A 100 -16.95 -5.14 -11.75
N ALA A 101 -16.46 -4.56 -12.85
CA ALA A 101 -17.34 -3.96 -13.88
C ALA A 101 -18.33 -4.94 -14.52
N ASP A 102 -18.00 -6.23 -14.56
CA ASP A 102 -18.88 -7.31 -15.02
C ASP A 102 -19.83 -7.85 -13.93
N GLY A 103 -19.88 -7.21 -12.77
CA GLY A 103 -20.71 -7.60 -11.63
C GLY A 103 -20.14 -8.75 -10.78
N ALA A 104 -19.01 -9.35 -11.14
CA ALA A 104 -18.43 -10.44 -10.37
C ALA A 104 -17.79 -9.92 -9.07
N ASN A 105 -18.00 -10.64 -7.96
CA ASN A 105 -17.37 -10.30 -6.68
C ASN A 105 -15.86 -10.63 -6.70
N LEU A 106 -15.06 -9.77 -6.09
CA LEU A 106 -13.66 -10.00 -5.79
C LEU A 106 -13.50 -10.83 -4.51
N TYR A 107 -12.36 -11.50 -4.39
CA TYR A 107 -11.95 -12.11 -3.14
C TYR A 107 -11.29 -11.06 -2.22
N PRO A 108 -11.47 -11.14 -0.89
CA PRO A 108 -10.90 -10.19 0.07
C PRO A 108 -9.38 -10.34 0.26
N ALA A 109 -8.70 -11.06 -0.64
CA ALA A 109 -7.26 -10.99 -0.83
C ALA A 109 -6.83 -9.60 -1.35
N MET A 110 -7.67 -8.95 -2.16
CA MET A 110 -7.61 -7.50 -2.36
C MET A 110 -8.27 -6.85 -1.13
N PRO A 111 -7.60 -5.95 -0.41
CA PRO A 111 -8.10 -5.43 0.86
C PRO A 111 -9.20 -4.36 0.70
N TYR A 112 -10.22 -4.64 -0.12
CA TYR A 112 -11.31 -3.69 -0.37
C TYR A 112 -12.12 -3.39 0.91
N THR A 113 -12.06 -4.25 1.92
CA THR A 113 -12.66 -3.96 3.24
C THR A 113 -11.99 -2.78 3.94
N ALA A 114 -10.68 -2.60 3.75
CA ALA A 114 -9.95 -1.42 4.19
C ALA A 114 -10.17 -0.25 3.22
N TYR A 115 -10.08 -0.48 1.92
CA TYR A 115 -10.28 0.56 0.90
C TYR A 115 -11.70 1.13 0.87
N ALA A 116 -12.69 0.47 1.46
CA ALA A 116 -14.01 1.03 1.69
C ALA A 116 -13.97 2.35 2.50
N ARG A 117 -12.91 2.55 3.29
CA ARG A 117 -12.66 3.79 4.04
C ARG A 117 -12.18 4.96 3.18
N VAL A 118 -11.73 4.72 1.95
CA VAL A 118 -11.24 5.77 1.05
C VAL A 118 -12.39 6.70 0.67
N THR A 119 -12.15 8.02 0.72
CA THR A 119 -13.15 9.03 0.37
C THR A 119 -13.44 9.04 -1.13
N ASP A 120 -14.56 9.66 -1.53
CA ASP A 120 -14.93 9.77 -2.94
C ASP A 120 -13.91 10.60 -3.72
N ASP A 121 -13.41 11.71 -3.14
CA ASP A 121 -12.39 12.55 -3.77
C ASP A 121 -11.08 11.80 -3.99
N ASP A 122 -10.62 11.03 -3.00
CA ASP A 122 -9.42 10.21 -3.13
C ASP A 122 -9.62 9.04 -4.10
N THR A 123 -10.82 8.48 -4.17
CA THR A 123 -11.19 7.47 -5.17
C THR A 123 -11.17 8.05 -6.58
N ALA A 124 -11.66 9.29 -6.76
CA ALA A 124 -11.60 9.98 -8.04
C ALA A 124 -10.14 10.29 -8.45
N ALA A 125 -9.31 10.71 -7.51
CA ALA A 125 -7.87 10.93 -7.76
C ALA A 125 -7.15 9.64 -8.13
N LEU A 126 -7.42 8.52 -7.43
CA LEU A 126 -6.91 7.20 -7.80
C LEU A 126 -7.32 6.82 -9.22
N TYR A 127 -8.60 7.00 -9.56
CA TYR A 127 -9.11 6.73 -10.90
C TYR A 127 -8.38 7.57 -11.96
N ALA A 128 -8.20 8.88 -11.73
CA ALA A 128 -7.46 9.74 -12.64
C ALA A 128 -6.02 9.24 -12.86
N TYR A 129 -5.34 8.81 -11.80
CA TYR A 129 -4.00 8.24 -11.91
C TYR A 129 -3.97 6.94 -12.71
N PHE A 130 -4.88 5.99 -12.43
CA PHE A 130 -4.89 4.72 -13.15
C PHE A 130 -5.27 4.89 -14.64
N MET A 131 -6.13 5.85 -14.96
CA MET A 131 -6.55 6.11 -16.36
C MET A 131 -5.52 6.92 -17.15
N HIS A 132 -4.80 7.84 -16.52
CA HIS A 132 -3.98 8.83 -17.22
C HIS A 132 -2.51 8.86 -16.79
N GLY A 133 -2.17 8.31 -15.63
CA GLY A 133 -0.81 8.32 -15.07
C GLY A 133 -0.07 6.98 -15.20
N VAL A 134 -0.77 5.90 -15.57
CA VAL A 134 -0.20 4.55 -15.73
C VAL A 134 -0.16 4.19 -17.22
N ALA A 135 0.94 3.56 -17.66
CA ALA A 135 1.04 3.09 -19.05
C ALA A 135 0.16 1.84 -19.27
N ALA A 136 -0.59 1.82 -20.36
CA ALA A 136 -1.40 0.66 -20.75
C ALA A 136 -0.53 -0.55 -21.08
N VAL A 137 -0.95 -1.73 -20.63
CA VAL A 137 -0.29 -3.02 -20.89
C VAL A 137 -1.31 -4.02 -21.39
N ASP A 138 -1.20 -4.42 -22.66
CA ASP A 138 -2.15 -5.34 -23.31
C ASP A 138 -1.78 -6.82 -23.15
N THR A 139 -1.00 -7.15 -22.13
CA THR A 139 -0.62 -8.53 -21.82
C THR A 139 -1.53 -9.07 -20.72
N ALA A 140 -2.10 -10.24 -20.93
CA ALA A 140 -2.84 -10.95 -19.89
C ALA A 140 -1.87 -11.58 -18.89
N PRO A 141 -2.21 -11.68 -17.59
CA PRO A 141 -1.50 -12.52 -16.65
C PRO A 141 -1.38 -13.97 -17.17
N ALA A 142 -0.19 -14.55 -17.03
CA ALA A 142 0.08 -15.92 -17.50
C ALA A 142 -0.73 -16.97 -16.73
N GLN A 143 -1.09 -16.67 -15.48
CA GLN A 143 -1.86 -17.54 -14.60
C GLN A 143 -3.25 -16.97 -14.35
N LYS A 144 -4.16 -17.83 -13.93
CA LYS A 144 -5.52 -17.45 -13.49
C LYS A 144 -5.71 -17.87 -12.04
N THR A 145 -6.61 -17.16 -11.35
CA THR A 145 -7.07 -17.58 -10.03
C THR A 145 -7.63 -19.00 -10.12
N ASP A 146 -7.10 -19.89 -9.28
CA ASP A 146 -7.49 -21.29 -9.17
C ASP A 146 -7.81 -21.60 -7.71
N LEU A 147 -9.10 -21.70 -7.42
CA LEU A 147 -9.62 -22.04 -6.11
C LEU A 147 -10.49 -23.30 -6.24
N PRO A 148 -10.37 -24.26 -5.31
CA PRO A 148 -11.20 -25.47 -5.33
C PRO A 148 -12.66 -25.13 -5.01
N PHE A 149 -13.58 -26.01 -5.45
CA PHE A 149 -14.98 -25.94 -5.02
C PHE A 149 -15.06 -26.11 -3.48
N PRO A 150 -15.89 -25.33 -2.77
CA PRO A 150 -16.85 -24.31 -3.26
C PRO A 150 -16.28 -22.88 -3.35
N PHE A 151 -14.99 -22.67 -3.06
CA PHE A 151 -14.38 -21.34 -2.97
C PHE A 151 -14.23 -20.63 -4.33
N ASN A 152 -14.35 -21.36 -5.43
CA ASN A 152 -14.39 -20.79 -6.78
C ASN A 152 -15.75 -20.14 -7.13
N ILE A 153 -16.79 -20.31 -6.30
CA ILE A 153 -18.10 -19.69 -6.50
C ILE A 153 -18.04 -18.22 -6.01
N ARG A 154 -17.77 -17.30 -6.94
CA ARG A 154 -17.65 -15.86 -6.60
C ARG A 154 -18.90 -15.25 -5.99
N LEU A 155 -20.09 -15.77 -6.30
CA LEU A 155 -21.35 -15.30 -5.73
C LEU A 155 -21.39 -15.45 -4.19
N SER A 156 -20.67 -16.43 -3.63
CA SER A 156 -20.57 -16.59 -2.17
C SER A 156 -19.97 -15.35 -1.49
N MET A 157 -19.16 -14.58 -2.21
CA MET A 157 -18.58 -13.34 -1.70
C MET A 157 -19.61 -12.21 -1.53
N ALA A 158 -20.77 -12.26 -2.19
CA ALA A 158 -21.86 -11.33 -1.93
C ALA A 158 -22.42 -11.51 -0.49
N GLY A 159 -22.61 -12.77 -0.07
CA GLY A 159 -23.02 -13.09 1.31
C GLY A 159 -21.91 -12.74 2.33
N TRP A 160 -20.66 -13.00 1.99
CA TRP A 160 -19.52 -12.61 2.82
C TRP A 160 -19.44 -11.09 2.99
N ASN A 161 -19.61 -10.32 1.92
CA ASN A 161 -19.62 -8.86 1.95
C ASN A 161 -20.78 -8.32 2.78
N TRP A 162 -21.95 -8.95 2.70
CA TRP A 162 -23.10 -8.56 3.52
C TRP A 162 -22.80 -8.72 5.01
N LEU A 163 -22.03 -9.73 5.41
CA LEU A 163 -21.70 -9.98 6.82
C LEU A 163 -20.53 -9.10 7.32
N PHE A 164 -19.54 -8.80 6.48
CA PHE A 164 -18.24 -8.32 6.94
C PHE A 164 -17.76 -7.01 6.29
N LEU A 165 -18.39 -6.53 5.21
CA LEU A 165 -18.00 -5.28 4.56
C LEU A 165 -18.77 -4.10 5.12
N ASP A 166 -18.06 -3.22 5.86
CA ASP A 166 -18.57 -1.89 6.16
C ASP A 166 -18.27 -0.95 4.98
N LYS A 167 -19.32 -0.53 4.26
CA LYS A 167 -19.21 0.31 3.05
C LYS A 167 -19.03 1.79 3.34
N LYS A 168 -18.94 2.19 4.61
CA LYS A 168 -18.86 3.60 4.99
C LYS A 168 -17.46 4.13 4.77
N PRO A 169 -17.28 5.24 4.04
CA PRO A 169 -16.01 5.93 3.97
C PRO A 169 -15.60 6.44 5.35
N PHE A 170 -14.33 6.77 5.48
CA PHE A 170 -13.80 7.34 6.71
C PHE A 170 -14.46 8.69 6.98
N VAL A 171 -14.87 8.86 8.23
CA VAL A 171 -15.37 10.14 8.75
C VAL A 171 -14.43 10.58 9.86
N ALA A 172 -13.94 11.82 9.78
CA ALA A 172 -13.06 12.36 10.80
C ALA A 172 -13.76 12.47 12.15
N ASP A 173 -13.08 12.06 13.21
CA ASP A 173 -13.52 12.25 14.58
C ASP A 173 -13.19 13.69 15.03
N THR A 174 -14.20 14.52 15.23
CA THR A 174 -14.04 15.92 15.63
C THR A 174 -13.46 16.10 17.03
N ALA A 175 -13.45 15.07 17.85
CA ALA A 175 -12.81 15.07 19.17
C ALA A 175 -11.30 14.78 19.11
N LYS A 176 -10.77 14.42 17.94
CA LYS A 176 -9.37 14.09 17.72
C LYS A 176 -8.65 15.15 16.89
N SER A 177 -7.34 15.19 17.02
CA SER A 177 -6.51 16.11 16.21
C SER A 177 -6.56 15.77 14.71
N MET A 178 -6.23 16.73 13.86
CA MET A 178 -6.07 16.50 12.41
C MET A 178 -5.01 15.43 12.11
N GLU A 179 -3.90 15.44 12.85
CA GLU A 179 -2.85 14.43 12.71
C GLU A 179 -3.38 13.03 13.03
N TRP A 180 -4.14 12.89 14.13
CA TRP A 180 -4.75 11.61 14.48
C TRP A 180 -5.71 11.12 13.40
N ASN A 181 -6.60 12.00 12.92
CA ASN A 181 -7.56 11.66 11.87
C ASN A 181 -6.86 11.28 10.56
N ARG A 182 -5.78 11.97 10.19
CA ARG A 182 -4.98 11.62 9.01
C ARG A 182 -4.33 10.25 9.17
N GLY A 183 -3.76 9.98 10.34
CA GLY A 183 -3.17 8.68 10.65
C GLY A 183 -4.17 7.55 10.65
N ALA A 184 -5.36 7.78 11.24
CA ALA A 184 -6.46 6.82 11.24
C ALA A 184 -6.95 6.52 9.81
N TYR A 185 -7.15 7.55 8.99
CA TYR A 185 -7.53 7.42 7.60
C TYR A 185 -6.55 6.56 6.79
N LEU A 186 -5.27 6.85 6.92
CA LEU A 186 -4.23 6.09 6.21
C LEU A 186 -4.13 4.66 6.73
N ALA A 187 -4.03 4.47 8.04
CA ALA A 187 -3.80 3.15 8.63
C ALA A 187 -5.00 2.18 8.46
N GLN A 188 -6.23 2.71 8.54
CA GLN A 188 -7.45 1.90 8.35
C GLN A 188 -7.85 1.74 6.89
N GLY A 189 -7.47 2.70 6.04
CA GLY A 189 -7.78 2.73 4.61
C GLY A 189 -6.61 2.24 3.77
N LEU A 190 -5.89 3.18 3.13
CA LEU A 190 -4.91 2.87 2.10
C LEU A 190 -3.76 2.00 2.59
N ALA A 191 -3.13 2.30 3.73
CA ALA A 191 -2.04 1.48 4.26
C ALA A 191 -2.52 0.14 4.86
N HIS A 192 -3.82 -0.10 4.95
CA HIS A 192 -4.50 -1.35 5.32
C HIS A 192 -3.78 -2.20 6.39
N CYS A 193 -3.24 -1.54 7.43
CA CYS A 193 -2.40 -2.19 8.45
C CYS A 193 -3.10 -3.39 9.10
N SER A 194 -4.42 -3.31 9.32
CA SER A 194 -5.22 -4.37 9.92
C SER A 194 -5.24 -5.65 9.08
N THR A 195 -5.12 -5.55 7.76
CA THR A 195 -5.14 -6.70 6.85
C THR A 195 -4.08 -7.77 7.20
N CYS A 196 -2.90 -7.33 7.65
CA CYS A 196 -1.83 -8.21 8.09
C CYS A 196 -1.78 -8.34 9.63
N HIS A 197 -2.10 -7.27 10.38
CA HIS A 197 -1.88 -7.22 11.82
C HIS A 197 -3.12 -7.52 12.67
N THR A 198 -4.23 -7.97 12.07
CA THR A 198 -5.45 -8.38 12.80
C THR A 198 -5.77 -9.84 12.55
N PRO A 199 -6.00 -10.66 13.58
CA PRO A 199 -6.34 -12.06 13.40
C PRO A 199 -7.61 -12.24 12.60
N ARG A 200 -7.74 -13.35 11.91
CA ARG A 200 -8.93 -13.69 11.14
C ARG A 200 -9.77 -14.75 11.82
N ASN A 201 -11.08 -14.68 11.63
CA ASN A 201 -12.02 -15.71 12.06
C ASN A 201 -12.06 -16.88 11.05
N ALA A 202 -12.88 -17.90 11.34
CA ALA A 202 -13.04 -19.08 10.48
C ALA A 202 -13.53 -18.77 9.05
N LEU A 203 -14.17 -17.61 8.84
CA LEU A 203 -14.61 -17.12 7.52
C LEU A 203 -13.59 -16.16 6.90
N MET A 204 -12.37 -16.11 7.42
CA MET A 204 -11.27 -15.25 6.95
C MET A 204 -11.54 -13.74 7.07
N ALA A 205 -12.56 -13.31 7.83
CA ALA A 205 -12.79 -11.91 8.15
C ALA A 205 -11.95 -11.46 9.36
N GLU A 206 -11.60 -10.18 9.40
CA GLU A 206 -10.82 -9.60 10.50
C GLU A 206 -11.61 -9.61 11.82
N GLN A 207 -10.95 -10.03 12.90
CA GLN A 207 -11.51 -9.97 14.25
C GLN A 207 -11.28 -8.57 14.85
N LEU A 208 -12.20 -7.65 14.62
CA LEU A 208 -12.06 -6.23 15.00
C LEU A 208 -11.86 -6.03 16.52
N SER A 209 -12.33 -6.95 17.38
CA SER A 209 -12.03 -6.92 18.82
C SER A 209 -10.55 -7.14 19.15
N LYS A 210 -9.78 -7.63 18.20
CA LYS A 210 -8.33 -7.85 18.30
C LYS A 210 -7.57 -7.05 17.24
N GLN A 211 -8.12 -5.90 16.83
CA GLN A 211 -7.53 -5.08 15.78
C GLN A 211 -6.08 -4.70 16.12
N LEU A 212 -5.17 -4.93 15.16
CA LEU A 212 -3.73 -4.69 15.27
C LEU A 212 -3.01 -5.53 16.34
N GLY A 213 -3.66 -6.58 16.86
CA GLY A 213 -3.11 -7.48 17.87
C GLY A 213 -2.16 -8.56 17.36
N GLY A 214 -1.81 -8.52 16.07
CA GLY A 214 -0.96 -9.52 15.42
C GLY A 214 -1.75 -10.65 14.78
N ALA A 215 -1.19 -11.28 13.74
CA ALA A 215 -1.81 -12.39 13.05
C ALA A 215 -0.80 -13.29 12.33
N ASP A 216 -1.16 -14.56 12.11
CA ASP A 216 -0.39 -15.47 11.29
C ASP A 216 -0.73 -15.31 9.81
N LEU A 217 0.31 -15.24 8.99
CA LEU A 217 0.25 -15.07 7.54
C LEU A 217 0.89 -16.28 6.83
N GLY A 218 0.56 -17.47 7.27
CA GLY A 218 1.16 -18.70 6.76
C GLY A 218 2.58 -18.92 7.29
N THR A 219 3.60 -18.63 6.46
CA THR A 219 5.00 -18.78 6.87
C THR A 219 5.55 -17.58 7.65
N TRP A 220 4.79 -16.48 7.73
CA TRP A 220 5.14 -15.26 8.44
C TRP A 220 4.16 -14.97 9.56
N HIS A 221 4.64 -14.30 10.60
CA HIS A 221 3.81 -13.74 11.66
C HIS A 221 3.89 -12.21 11.61
N ALA A 222 2.73 -11.55 11.45
CA ALA A 222 2.63 -10.11 11.63
C ALA A 222 2.51 -9.81 13.12
N PRO A 223 3.46 -9.08 13.72
CA PRO A 223 3.45 -8.85 15.16
C PRO A 223 2.28 -7.97 15.60
N ASN A 224 1.96 -8.03 16.88
CA ASN A 224 1.11 -7.06 17.53
C ASN A 224 1.71 -5.65 17.37
N ILE A 225 0.93 -4.71 16.85
CA ILE A 225 1.30 -3.29 16.71
C ILE A 225 0.34 -2.36 17.44
N SER A 226 -0.41 -2.88 18.43
CA SER A 226 -1.26 -2.07 19.31
C SER A 226 -0.43 -1.18 20.24
N SER A 227 -1.08 -0.42 21.11
CA SER A 227 -0.39 0.47 22.07
C SER A 227 0.17 -0.25 23.30
N ASP A 228 0.16 -1.59 23.36
CA ASP A 228 0.70 -2.31 24.50
C ASP A 228 2.22 -2.16 24.62
N VAL A 229 2.70 -1.86 25.82
CA VAL A 229 4.12 -1.58 26.07
C VAL A 229 4.99 -2.82 26.11
N ASN A 230 4.44 -3.99 26.46
CA ASN A 230 5.19 -5.23 26.51
C ASN A 230 5.06 -6.03 25.21
N SER A 231 3.82 -6.26 24.78
CA SER A 231 3.55 -7.15 23.65
C SER A 231 3.67 -6.45 22.28
N SER A 232 3.94 -5.13 22.26
CA SER A 232 3.82 -4.36 21.04
C SER A 232 4.73 -3.12 21.00
N VAL A 233 4.33 -2.11 20.20
CA VAL A 233 5.08 -0.88 19.95
C VAL A 233 4.73 0.26 20.94
N GLY A 234 3.93 0.00 21.98
CA GLY A 234 3.51 1.04 22.94
C GLY A 234 4.66 1.74 23.63
N GLY A 235 5.77 1.04 23.90
CA GLY A 235 6.99 1.59 24.51
C GLY A 235 7.91 2.34 23.54
N TRP A 236 7.55 2.46 22.23
CA TRP A 236 8.33 3.22 21.28
C TRP A 236 7.90 4.69 21.29
N SER A 237 8.81 5.61 20.98
CA SER A 237 8.41 6.99 20.70
C SER A 237 7.70 7.07 19.34
N GLN A 238 6.94 8.14 19.09
CA GLN A 238 6.30 8.38 17.79
C GLN A 238 7.36 8.50 16.69
N GLN A 239 8.49 9.17 16.97
CA GLN A 239 9.59 9.32 16.03
C GLN A 239 10.27 7.98 15.69
N GLU A 240 10.50 7.12 16.68
CA GLU A 240 11.05 5.78 16.42
C GLU A 240 10.12 4.95 15.53
N LEU A 241 8.81 5.01 15.78
CA LEU A 241 7.84 4.28 14.99
C LEU A 241 7.74 4.85 13.55
N ALA A 242 7.68 6.17 13.39
CA ALA A 242 7.70 6.83 12.08
C ALA A 242 8.99 6.52 11.32
N GLY A 243 10.15 6.57 12.00
CA GLY A 243 11.44 6.19 11.44
C GLY A 243 11.50 4.72 11.01
N TYR A 244 10.90 3.82 11.79
CA TYR A 244 10.76 2.41 11.40
C TYR A 244 9.88 2.22 10.17
N LEU A 245 8.75 2.92 10.08
CA LEU A 245 7.87 2.87 8.90
C LEU A 245 8.59 3.37 7.65
N ARG A 246 9.50 4.35 7.78
CA ARG A 246 10.29 4.85 6.65
C ARG A 246 11.43 3.93 6.24
N THR A 247 12.15 3.37 7.20
CA THR A 247 13.45 2.72 6.95
C THR A 247 13.43 1.20 7.11
N GLY A 248 12.40 0.65 7.74
CA GLY A 248 12.35 -0.74 8.15
C GLY A 248 13.25 -1.08 9.33
N ARG A 249 13.85 -0.07 10.00
CA ARG A 249 14.79 -0.28 11.09
C ARG A 249 14.51 0.61 12.29
N ALA A 250 14.52 0.02 13.47
CA ALA A 250 14.55 0.72 14.74
C ALA A 250 15.71 0.14 15.57
N ALA A 251 16.73 0.95 15.84
CA ALA A 251 17.95 0.50 16.49
C ALA A 251 17.67 -0.17 17.84
N GLY A 252 18.15 -1.39 18.01
CA GLY A 252 17.94 -2.18 19.23
C GLY A 252 16.51 -2.70 19.45
N LYS A 253 15.56 -2.43 18.54
CA LYS A 253 14.14 -2.79 18.68
C LYS A 253 13.63 -3.70 17.59
N ALA A 254 13.77 -3.34 16.30
CA ALA A 254 13.21 -4.12 15.22
C ALA A 254 13.92 -3.91 13.87
N GLN A 255 13.82 -4.92 13.01
CA GLN A 255 14.15 -4.84 11.59
C GLN A 255 13.04 -5.51 10.79
N ALA A 256 12.60 -4.85 9.73
CA ALA A 256 11.61 -5.39 8.81
C ALA A 256 12.21 -6.53 7.96
N ALA A 257 11.39 -7.55 7.71
CA ALA A 257 11.73 -8.67 6.84
C ALA A 257 10.46 -9.18 6.13
N GLY A 258 10.62 -9.95 5.05
CA GLY A 258 9.53 -10.53 4.28
C GLY A 258 8.48 -9.51 3.85
N PRO A 259 7.18 -9.82 3.96
CA PRO A 259 6.10 -8.93 3.50
C PRO A 259 6.16 -7.51 4.09
N ARG A 260 6.70 -7.37 5.31
CA ARG A 260 6.86 -6.03 5.91
C ARG A 260 7.94 -5.22 5.21
N ALA A 261 9.04 -5.84 4.79
CA ALA A 261 10.07 -5.15 4.02
C ALA A 261 9.55 -4.71 2.65
N GLU A 262 8.75 -5.54 2.00
CA GLU A 262 8.08 -5.20 0.73
C GLU A 262 7.13 -4.01 0.88
N ALA A 263 6.26 -4.01 1.92
CA ALA A 263 5.36 -2.90 2.20
C ALA A 263 6.11 -1.58 2.47
N ILE A 264 7.28 -1.63 3.09
CA ILE A 264 8.12 -0.45 3.28
C ILE A 264 8.74 -0.02 1.95
N ASP A 265 9.28 -0.96 1.17
CA ASP A 265 9.98 -0.66 -0.08
C ASP A 265 9.04 -0.11 -1.16
N HIS A 266 7.84 -0.64 -1.30
CA HIS A 266 6.92 -0.24 -2.34
C HIS A 266 6.01 0.92 -1.93
N SER A 267 5.73 1.09 -0.64
CA SER A 267 4.76 2.05 -0.12
C SER A 267 5.35 2.99 0.93
N LEU A 268 5.54 2.53 2.16
CA LEU A 268 5.71 3.41 3.32
C LEU A 268 6.90 4.36 3.23
N LYS A 269 8.05 3.92 2.70
CA LYS A 269 9.23 4.79 2.56
C LYS A 269 9.02 5.99 1.64
N HIS A 270 7.99 5.95 0.80
CA HIS A 270 7.67 7.01 -0.17
C HIS A 270 6.63 8.00 0.36
N LEU A 271 6.04 7.73 1.52
CA LEU A 271 5.10 8.66 2.15
C LEU A 271 5.83 9.87 2.73
N SER A 272 5.09 10.97 2.91
CA SER A 272 5.62 12.17 3.57
C SER A 272 5.95 11.88 5.05
N ASP A 273 6.87 12.66 5.63
CA ASP A 273 7.17 12.55 7.06
C ASP A 273 5.95 12.85 7.92
N ALA A 274 5.09 13.79 7.48
CA ALA A 274 3.85 14.12 8.14
C ALA A 274 2.88 12.92 8.17
N ASP A 275 2.73 12.19 7.05
CA ASP A 275 1.85 11.02 6.98
C ASP A 275 2.40 9.84 7.79
N LEU A 276 3.71 9.61 7.79
CA LEU A 276 4.33 8.59 8.64
C LEU A 276 4.20 8.91 10.13
N SER A 277 4.37 10.19 10.51
CA SER A 277 4.13 10.68 11.88
C SER A 277 2.66 10.48 12.28
N ALA A 278 1.74 10.82 11.39
CA ALA A 278 0.30 10.66 11.61
C ALA A 278 -0.07 9.18 11.81
N ILE A 279 0.43 8.27 10.97
CA ILE A 279 0.23 6.83 11.14
C ILE A 279 0.78 6.37 12.49
N ALA A 280 1.99 6.78 12.85
CA ALA A 280 2.60 6.44 14.14
C ALA A 280 1.77 6.98 15.32
N HIS A 281 1.29 8.21 15.23
CA HIS A 281 0.41 8.82 16.23
C HIS A 281 -0.88 8.00 16.43
N TYR A 282 -1.55 7.64 15.34
CA TYR A 282 -2.77 6.81 15.38
C TYR A 282 -2.49 5.44 15.98
N VAL A 283 -1.47 4.71 15.49
CA VAL A 283 -1.11 3.37 15.96
C VAL A 283 -0.82 3.35 17.46
N LYS A 284 -0.18 4.37 18.00
CA LYS A 284 0.07 4.49 19.45
C LYS A 284 -1.18 4.80 20.27
N SER A 285 -2.28 5.17 19.65
CA SER A 285 -3.56 5.49 20.31
C SER A 285 -4.57 4.35 20.28
N VAL A 286 -4.34 3.28 19.54
CA VAL A 286 -5.27 2.15 19.48
C VAL A 286 -5.28 1.39 20.80
N PRO A 287 -6.39 0.71 21.19
CA PRO A 287 -6.46 -0.05 22.42
C PRO A 287 -5.32 -1.06 22.57
N ALA A 288 -4.72 -1.13 23.74
CA ALA A 288 -3.65 -2.05 24.04
C ALA A 288 -4.15 -3.51 24.04
N ILE A 289 -3.43 -4.40 23.34
CA ILE A 289 -3.69 -5.83 23.34
C ILE A 289 -2.46 -6.53 23.94
N ARG A 290 -2.60 -7.02 25.17
CA ARG A 290 -1.54 -7.69 25.92
C ARG A 290 -1.62 -9.20 25.74
N ASP A 291 -0.49 -9.82 25.35
CA ASP A 291 -0.26 -11.23 25.61
C ASP A 291 0.23 -11.41 27.06
N LYS A 292 -0.46 -12.23 27.85
CA LYS A 292 -0.11 -12.48 29.26
C LYS A 292 1.28 -13.12 29.44
N ALA A 293 1.79 -13.80 28.42
CA ALA A 293 3.11 -14.39 28.41
C ALA A 293 4.23 -13.32 28.33
N ASP A 294 3.91 -12.10 27.83
CA ASP A 294 4.88 -11.02 27.71
C ASP A 294 5.05 -10.25 29.01
N THR A 295 5.85 -10.79 29.90
CA THR A 295 6.13 -10.18 31.22
C THR A 295 7.04 -8.95 31.15
N ARG A 296 7.72 -8.72 30.01
CA ARG A 296 8.60 -7.57 29.75
C ARG A 296 8.46 -7.17 28.25
N PRO A 297 8.86 -5.94 27.87
CA PRO A 297 8.81 -5.50 26.48
C PRO A 297 9.48 -6.49 25.53
N VAL A 298 8.80 -6.83 24.42
CA VAL A 298 9.30 -7.77 23.38
C VAL A 298 10.66 -7.34 22.82
N THR A 299 10.97 -6.05 22.85
CA THR A 299 12.27 -5.51 22.44
C THR A 299 13.41 -5.78 23.45
N GLN A 300 13.09 -6.25 24.65
CA GLN A 300 14.08 -6.56 25.71
C GLN A 300 14.42 -8.06 25.81
N TRP A 301 13.84 -8.91 24.96
CA TRP A 301 14.14 -10.34 24.95
C TRP A 301 15.49 -10.66 24.29
N GLY A 302 15.98 -9.79 23.39
CA GLY A 302 17.30 -9.88 22.81
C GLY A 302 18.30 -9.08 23.63
N GLN A 303 19.51 -9.62 23.89
CA GLN A 303 20.63 -8.77 24.24
C GLN A 303 21.11 -8.08 22.98
N ALA A 304 21.35 -6.76 23.02
CA ALA A 304 22.08 -6.09 21.97
C ALA A 304 23.35 -6.91 21.75
N GLY A 305 23.44 -7.59 20.58
CA GLY A 305 24.60 -8.39 20.28
C GLY A 305 25.81 -7.50 20.49
N ARG A 306 26.76 -7.94 21.32
CA ARG A 306 28.07 -7.33 21.33
C ARG A 306 28.46 -7.26 19.85
N THR A 307 28.65 -6.06 19.34
CA THR A 307 29.17 -5.79 18.01
C THR A 307 30.61 -6.28 17.90
N GLY A 308 30.79 -7.59 17.92
CA GLY A 308 32.05 -8.27 18.00
C GLY A 308 32.06 -9.53 17.14
N CYS A 309 31.50 -9.48 15.92
CA CYS A 309 32.05 -10.32 14.89
C CYS A 309 33.40 -9.73 14.46
N HIS A 310 34.38 -9.78 15.37
CA HIS A 310 35.75 -9.57 14.96
C HIS A 310 36.13 -10.77 14.07
N PRO A 311 36.52 -10.56 12.80
CA PRO A 311 37.19 -11.62 12.07
C PRO A 311 38.38 -12.05 12.91
N ARG A 312 38.49 -13.36 13.18
CA ARG A 312 39.67 -13.90 13.88
C ARG A 312 40.90 -13.37 13.13
N ARG A 313 41.72 -12.57 13.80
CA ARG A 313 43.07 -12.24 13.32
C ARG A 313 43.78 -13.54 13.16
N GLY A 314 44.03 -14.00 11.95
CA GLY A 314 44.87 -15.20 11.70
C GLY A 314 44.53 -16.03 10.50
N ALA A 315 43.57 -15.67 9.64
CA ALA A 315 43.42 -16.33 8.36
C ALA A 315 43.42 -15.26 7.25
N ALA A 316 44.42 -15.29 6.41
CA ALA A 316 44.47 -14.48 5.19
C ALA A 316 43.31 -14.89 4.27
N ALA A 317 42.18 -14.20 4.40
CA ALA A 317 41.02 -14.40 3.56
C ALA A 317 41.17 -13.59 2.27
N LYS A 318 41.00 -14.25 1.13
CA LYS A 318 40.89 -13.58 -0.16
C LYS A 318 39.74 -12.57 -0.12
N PRO A 319 39.92 -11.32 -0.54
CA PRO A 319 38.89 -10.29 -0.43
C PRO A 319 37.81 -10.58 -1.46
N GLN A 320 36.57 -10.48 -1.05
CA GLN A 320 35.36 -10.19 -1.82
C GLN A 320 34.20 -11.19 -1.88
N GLN A 321 34.40 -12.48 -1.51
CA GLN A 321 33.27 -13.42 -1.54
C GLN A 321 32.72 -13.84 -0.16
N ASP A 322 33.43 -13.56 0.92
CA ASP A 322 33.09 -14.06 2.26
C ASP A 322 32.32 -13.08 3.17
N VAL A 323 32.23 -11.80 2.81
CA VAL A 323 31.57 -10.80 3.67
C VAL A 323 30.08 -11.05 3.77
N GLY A 324 29.43 -11.42 2.68
CA GLY A 324 28.00 -11.75 2.65
C GLY A 324 27.65 -13.00 3.44
N ARG A 325 28.50 -14.05 3.36
CA ARG A 325 28.30 -15.32 4.10
C ARG A 325 28.59 -15.18 5.60
N ALA A 326 29.53 -14.34 5.98
CA ALA A 326 29.82 -14.04 7.38
C ALA A 326 28.69 -13.25 8.03
N ALA A 327 28.13 -12.27 7.32
CA ALA A 327 26.99 -11.48 7.80
C ALA A 327 25.73 -12.35 8.02
N VAL A 328 25.44 -13.26 7.08
CA VAL A 328 24.32 -14.20 7.21
C VAL A 328 24.50 -15.17 8.37
N ARG A 329 25.73 -15.70 8.59
CA ARG A 329 26.01 -16.60 9.72
C ARG A 329 25.92 -15.89 11.09
N CYS A 330 26.28 -14.61 11.16
CA CYS A 330 26.12 -13.82 12.37
C CYS A 330 24.64 -13.54 12.66
N ALA A 331 23.84 -13.20 11.65
CA ALA A 331 22.42 -12.95 11.81
C ALA A 331 21.66 -14.20 12.30
N VAL A 332 21.99 -15.39 11.76
CA VAL A 332 21.32 -16.66 12.15
C VAL A 332 21.69 -17.12 13.55
N ARG A 333 22.89 -16.82 14.05
CA ARG A 333 23.30 -17.13 15.43
C ARG A 333 22.66 -16.23 16.50
N GLN A 334 22.09 -15.10 16.12
CA GLN A 334 21.47 -14.12 17.02
C GLN A 334 19.97 -14.31 17.24
N LEU A 335 19.34 -15.28 16.56
CA LEU A 335 17.95 -15.63 16.83
C LEU A 335 17.89 -16.42 18.15
N PRO A 336 17.15 -15.96 19.18
CA PRO A 336 16.96 -16.71 20.41
C PRO A 336 16.19 -18.00 20.08
N PRO A 337 16.46 -19.12 20.80
CA PRO A 337 15.64 -20.28 20.68
C PRO A 337 14.25 -19.94 21.21
N GLY A 338 13.22 -20.07 20.34
CA GLY A 338 11.82 -19.84 20.73
C GLY A 338 11.42 -20.71 21.90
N PRO A 339 10.56 -20.24 22.82
CA PRO A 339 9.99 -21.06 23.86
C PRO A 339 9.05 -22.10 23.23
N GLY A 340 9.33 -23.37 23.42
CA GLY A 340 8.45 -24.47 22.99
C GLY A 340 9.12 -25.50 22.08
N ARG A 341 10.01 -26.33 22.65
CA ARG A 341 10.46 -27.53 21.97
C ARG A 341 9.40 -28.62 22.07
N GLY A 342 8.48 -28.65 21.08
CA GLY A 342 7.92 -29.91 20.63
C GLY A 342 8.99 -30.64 19.82
N GLN A 343 9.33 -31.87 20.20
CA GLN A 343 10.32 -32.69 19.52
C GLN A 343 9.90 -32.93 18.06
N PHE A 344 10.46 -32.21 17.11
CA PHE A 344 10.41 -32.61 15.70
C PHE A 344 11.36 -33.79 15.52
N ARG A 345 10.80 -35.01 15.42
CA ARG A 345 11.51 -36.16 14.88
C ARG A 345 11.97 -35.83 13.45
N ARG A 346 13.29 -35.88 13.25
CA ARG A 346 13.88 -35.80 11.90
C ARG A 346 13.37 -37.02 11.11
N GLN A 347 12.53 -36.77 10.10
CA GLN A 347 12.35 -37.72 9.00
C GLN A 347 13.55 -37.59 8.06
N PRO A 348 14.12 -38.69 7.57
CA PRO A 348 15.19 -38.65 6.58
C PRO A 348 14.63 -38.07 5.28
N ALA A 349 15.38 -37.15 4.68
CA ALA A 349 15.06 -36.56 3.39
C ALA A 349 14.99 -37.65 2.32
N ALA A 350 13.83 -37.77 1.66
CA ALA A 350 13.70 -38.60 0.47
C ALA A 350 14.62 -38.04 -0.64
N ALA A 351 15.38 -38.94 -1.27
CA ALA A 351 16.30 -38.62 -2.34
C ALA A 351 15.57 -37.97 -3.52
N VAL A 352 15.99 -36.77 -3.90
CA VAL A 352 15.57 -36.10 -5.14
C VAL A 352 16.28 -36.78 -6.31
N PRO A 353 15.57 -37.25 -7.37
CA PRO A 353 16.22 -37.79 -8.56
C PRO A 353 17.02 -36.69 -9.28
N GLN A 354 18.28 -37.00 -9.59
CA GLN A 354 19.12 -36.20 -10.44
C GLN A 354 18.56 -36.21 -11.87
N LEU A 355 18.14 -35.08 -12.40
CA LEU A 355 17.85 -34.91 -13.82
C LEU A 355 19.14 -34.52 -14.54
N GLY A 356 19.40 -35.27 -15.62
CA GLY A 356 20.64 -35.28 -16.36
C GLY A 356 21.03 -33.98 -17.07
N ASP A 357 22.32 -33.90 -17.34
CA ASP A 357 23.05 -32.83 -18.01
C ASP A 357 22.50 -32.53 -19.41
N GLY A 358 22.00 -31.31 -19.60
CA GLY A 358 21.78 -30.68 -20.92
C GLY A 358 22.89 -29.67 -21.21
N PRO A 359 23.18 -29.34 -22.47
CA PRO A 359 24.42 -28.68 -22.86
C PRO A 359 24.50 -27.24 -22.39
N GLN A 360 25.69 -26.89 -21.86
CA GLN A 360 26.07 -25.54 -21.44
C GLN A 360 26.19 -24.61 -22.66
N GLN A 361 25.33 -23.58 -22.71
CA GLN A 361 25.60 -22.41 -23.53
C GLN A 361 26.39 -21.40 -22.68
N GLN A 362 27.59 -21.10 -23.14
CA GLN A 362 28.46 -20.05 -22.63
C GLN A 362 27.81 -18.69 -22.88
N GLN A 363 27.45 -17.97 -21.80
CA GLN A 363 27.19 -16.55 -21.85
C GLN A 363 28.38 -15.78 -21.28
N GLN A 364 28.90 -14.88 -22.10
CA GLN A 364 29.95 -13.93 -21.74
C GLN A 364 29.44 -12.88 -20.73
N PRO A 365 30.31 -12.33 -19.86
CA PRO A 365 29.95 -11.30 -18.90
C PRO A 365 29.85 -9.95 -19.62
N GLY A 366 28.64 -9.37 -19.58
CA GLY A 366 28.39 -7.97 -19.93
C GLY A 366 28.33 -7.14 -18.64
N ASP A 367 29.29 -6.27 -18.46
CA ASP A 367 29.28 -5.20 -17.48
C ASP A 367 28.07 -4.28 -17.72
N GLY A 368 27.26 -4.07 -16.70
CA GLY A 368 26.11 -3.19 -16.78
C GLY A 368 25.62 -2.80 -15.40
N ASP A 369 26.27 -1.79 -14.83
CA ASP A 369 25.78 -1.03 -13.67
C ASP A 369 24.41 -0.40 -14.02
N THR A 370 23.31 -1.10 -13.74
CA THR A 370 21.95 -0.57 -13.88
C THR A 370 21.53 0.15 -12.60
N ARG A 371 22.18 1.28 -12.29
CA ARG A 371 21.56 2.33 -11.49
C ARG A 371 20.37 2.85 -12.26
N TRP A 372 19.19 2.58 -11.73
CA TRP A 372 17.94 3.18 -12.19
C TRP A 372 18.04 4.71 -12.09
N ARG A 373 18.27 5.38 -13.21
CA ARG A 373 18.19 6.84 -13.32
C ARG A 373 16.73 7.17 -13.63
N GLY A 374 16.01 7.65 -12.62
CA GLY A 374 14.74 8.33 -12.85
C GLY A 374 14.92 9.52 -13.79
N PRO A 375 13.84 9.97 -14.50
CA PRO A 375 13.91 11.10 -15.43
C PRO A 375 14.50 12.34 -14.73
N ALA A 376 15.44 13.01 -15.38
CA ALA A 376 16.09 14.21 -14.88
C ALA A 376 15.05 15.31 -14.64
N GLY A 377 14.90 15.75 -13.39
CA GLY A 377 14.03 16.86 -13.04
C GLY A 377 13.44 16.86 -11.62
N TRP A 378 13.66 15.81 -10.84
CA TRP A 378 13.14 15.73 -9.47
C TRP A 378 13.95 16.59 -8.51
N ARG A 379 13.57 17.87 -8.40
CA ARG A 379 13.91 18.66 -7.21
C ARG A 379 12.82 18.39 -6.17
N GLN A 380 13.23 18.03 -4.95
CA GLN A 380 12.35 17.97 -3.77
C GLN A 380 11.64 19.32 -3.64
N ARG A 381 10.38 19.39 -4.05
CA ARG A 381 9.47 20.45 -3.59
C ARG A 381 8.78 19.89 -2.36
N THR A 382 8.99 20.53 -1.24
CA THR A 382 8.19 20.36 -0.03
C THR A 382 6.74 20.63 -0.38
N PHE A 383 5.92 19.60 -0.40
CA PHE A 383 4.48 19.75 -0.53
C PHE A 383 3.94 20.26 0.80
N ASP A 384 3.53 21.52 0.80
CA ASP A 384 2.74 22.12 1.87
C ASP A 384 1.32 21.53 1.77
N ALA A 385 1.07 20.45 2.50
CA ALA A 385 -0.22 19.77 2.54
C ALA A 385 -1.20 20.56 3.44
N ARG A 386 -1.54 21.76 3.02
CA ARG A 386 -2.70 22.46 3.57
C ARG A 386 -3.94 21.88 2.89
N LEU A 387 -4.82 21.29 3.69
CA LEU A 387 -6.19 21.04 3.27
C LEU A 387 -6.81 22.35 2.78
N PRO A 388 -7.59 22.35 1.68
CA PRO A 388 -8.30 23.54 1.26
C PRO A 388 -9.24 24.01 2.37
N PRO A 389 -9.42 25.35 2.56
CA PRO A 389 -10.35 25.87 3.54
C PRO A 389 -11.79 25.45 3.20
N ASP A 390 -12.52 25.09 4.23
CA ASP A 390 -13.93 24.73 4.19
C ASP A 390 -14.77 25.84 3.49
N PRO A 391 -15.60 25.54 2.47
CA PRO A 391 -16.39 26.55 1.77
C PRO A 391 -17.72 26.89 2.44
N VAL A 392 -17.87 26.79 3.75
CA VAL A 392 -19.12 27.19 4.45
C VAL A 392 -18.84 28.11 5.63
N GLY A 393 -18.51 29.36 5.32
CA GLY A 393 -18.66 30.47 6.25
C GLY A 393 -20.11 30.96 6.27
N ARG A 394 -20.98 30.44 7.09
CA ARG A 394 -22.21 31.08 7.47
C ARG A 394 -21.97 32.04 8.66
N ALA A 395 -21.99 33.32 8.36
CA ALA A 395 -22.08 34.36 9.35
C ALA A 395 -23.48 34.37 9.98
N ASP A 396 -23.60 33.89 11.20
CA ASP A 396 -24.77 34.17 12.00
C ASP A 396 -24.60 35.52 12.69
N ARG A 397 -25.33 36.54 12.16
CA ARG A 397 -25.56 37.80 12.85
C ARG A 397 -26.79 37.60 13.72
N HIS A 398 -26.64 37.65 15.02
CA HIS A 398 -27.75 37.93 15.94
C HIS A 398 -28.06 39.43 15.95
N PRO A 399 -29.33 39.84 15.84
CA PRO A 399 -29.80 41.13 16.35
C PRO A 399 -30.31 40.96 17.77
N ARG A 400 -30.29 42.05 18.49
CA ARG A 400 -30.69 42.31 19.87
C ARG A 400 -32.07 41.80 20.27
#